data_4c669744f91496a7a28e2a95b8d6ddeb
#
_entry.id   4c669744f91496a7a28e2a95b8d6ddeb
#
_cell.length_a   1.000
_cell.length_b   1.000
_cell.length_c   1.000
_cell.angle_alpha   90.00
_cell.angle_beta   90.00
_cell.angle_gamma   90.00
#
_symmetry.space_group_name_H-M   'P 1'
#
loop_
_entity.id
_entity.type
_entity.pdbx_description
1 polymer ?
#
loop_
_entity_poly.entity_id
_entity_poly.type
_entity_poly.pdbx_seq_one_letter_code
_entity_poly.pdbx_strand_id
1 'polypeptide(L)'
;MNYLHTQRYNISFIIFVLMLIPTACDEDREHPVPYVHVRFDFNIIHYNLAGPGSSHQFSVDESGGYRGIIVHRLSMDEFRAFDRACPCDPHNCKVSIDPDNQLLATDPCCESVFLLIDGTIVEGDAQFPLREYQATFNPATNRLRITN
;
A
#
# COMPACT_ATOMS: atom_id res chain seq x y z
N MET A 1 27.45 -43.07 -40.17
CA MET A 1 27.43 -41.64 -40.63
C MET A 1 26.09 -40.95 -40.40
N ASN A 2 25.17 -41.56 -39.64
CA ASN A 2 23.81 -41.03 -39.41
C ASN A 2 23.59 -40.45 -37.99
N TYR A 3 24.55 -40.57 -37.10
CA TYR A 3 24.39 -40.08 -35.71
C TYR A 3 24.57 -38.54 -35.56
N LEU A 4 25.36 -37.95 -36.41
CA LEU A 4 25.63 -36.51 -36.38
C LEU A 4 24.48 -35.66 -36.95
N HIS A 5 23.63 -36.24 -37.81
CA HIS A 5 22.49 -35.53 -38.39
C HIS A 5 21.33 -35.42 -37.40
N THR A 6 21.10 -36.43 -36.60
CA THR A 6 19.98 -36.46 -35.62
C THR A 6 20.26 -35.48 -34.45
N GLN A 7 21.52 -35.30 -34.07
CA GLN A 7 21.90 -34.39 -32.99
C GLN A 7 21.75 -32.91 -33.39
N ARG A 8 21.90 -32.58 -34.65
CA ARG A 8 21.72 -31.20 -35.15
C ARG A 8 20.24 -30.77 -35.12
N TYR A 9 19.30 -31.67 -35.36
CA TYR A 9 17.86 -31.36 -35.26
C TYR A 9 17.41 -31.14 -33.83
N ASN A 10 17.94 -31.90 -32.88
CA ASN A 10 17.61 -31.75 -31.45
C ASN A 10 18.09 -30.40 -30.89
N ILE A 11 19.27 -29.94 -31.25
CA ILE A 11 19.81 -28.65 -30.80
C ILE A 11 19.03 -27.50 -31.43
N SER A 12 18.69 -27.56 -32.70
CA SER A 12 17.92 -26.56 -33.43
C SER A 12 16.48 -26.45 -32.85
N PHE A 13 15.87 -27.59 -32.51
CA PHE A 13 14.56 -27.64 -31.90
C PHE A 13 14.55 -27.07 -30.47
N ILE A 14 15.60 -27.33 -29.67
CA ILE A 14 15.78 -26.80 -28.32
C ILE A 14 15.96 -25.29 -28.38
N ILE A 15 16.76 -24.77 -29.34
CA ILE A 15 16.96 -23.32 -29.53
C ILE A 15 15.66 -22.65 -29.95
N PHE A 16 14.86 -23.26 -30.81
CA PHE A 16 13.57 -22.73 -31.24
C PHE A 16 12.54 -22.69 -30.09
N VAL A 17 12.52 -23.70 -29.24
CA VAL A 17 11.63 -23.75 -28.06
C VAL A 17 12.06 -22.71 -27.00
N LEU A 18 13.35 -22.41 -26.87
CA LEU A 18 13.86 -21.41 -25.94
C LEU A 18 13.50 -19.97 -26.36
N MET A 19 13.24 -19.72 -27.64
CA MET A 19 12.81 -18.40 -28.14
C MET A 19 11.31 -18.10 -27.94
N LEU A 20 10.53 -19.08 -27.46
CA LEU A 20 9.09 -18.95 -27.23
C LEU A 20 8.74 -18.64 -25.77
N ILE A 21 9.72 -18.19 -24.96
CA ILE A 21 9.41 -17.70 -23.61
C ILE A 21 8.71 -16.33 -23.79
N PRO A 22 7.40 -16.21 -23.54
CA PRO A 22 6.77 -14.90 -23.54
C PRO A 22 7.40 -14.10 -22.41
N THR A 23 8.00 -12.96 -22.73
CA THR A 23 8.28 -11.94 -21.72
C THR A 23 6.93 -11.48 -21.21
N ALA A 24 6.50 -11.99 -20.05
CA ALA A 24 5.40 -11.41 -19.32
C ALA A 24 5.85 -9.98 -18.94
N CYS A 25 5.41 -8.98 -19.70
CA CYS A 25 5.39 -7.61 -19.24
C CYS A 25 4.44 -7.62 -18.03
N ASP A 26 4.98 -7.37 -16.86
CA ASP A 26 4.18 -6.95 -15.72
C ASP A 26 3.58 -5.60 -16.13
N GLU A 27 2.29 -5.58 -16.38
CA GLU A 27 1.57 -4.36 -16.75
C GLU A 27 1.58 -3.50 -15.49
N ASP A 28 2.40 -2.44 -15.47
CA ASP A 28 2.44 -1.43 -14.41
C ASP A 28 1.03 -0.83 -14.26
N ARG A 29 0.18 -1.49 -13.48
CA ARG A 29 -1.16 -1.00 -13.19
C ARG A 29 -1.03 0.23 -12.31
N GLU A 30 -1.43 1.37 -12.86
CA GLU A 30 -1.48 2.61 -12.09
C GLU A 30 -2.42 2.44 -10.88
N HIS A 31 -1.94 2.92 -9.73
CA HIS A 31 -2.70 2.83 -8.49
C HIS A 31 -4.01 3.65 -8.59
N PRO A 32 -5.19 3.06 -8.29
CA PRO A 32 -6.48 3.70 -8.55
C PRO A 32 -6.75 4.95 -7.70
N VAL A 33 -6.14 5.04 -6.51
CA VAL A 33 -6.23 6.26 -5.69
C VAL A 33 -5.36 7.34 -6.33
N PRO A 34 -5.92 8.54 -6.66
CA PRO A 34 -5.16 9.62 -7.28
C PRO A 34 -3.98 10.10 -6.43
N TYR A 35 -2.91 10.51 -7.10
CA TYR A 35 -1.80 11.18 -6.44
C TYR A 35 -2.20 12.62 -6.11
N VAL A 36 -2.15 12.98 -4.82
CA VAL A 36 -2.39 14.33 -4.34
C VAL A 36 -1.21 14.78 -3.49
N HIS A 37 -0.86 16.06 -3.59
CA HIS A 37 0.23 16.61 -2.76
C HIS A 37 -0.19 16.66 -1.29
N VAL A 38 0.62 16.05 -0.42
CA VAL A 38 0.42 16.04 1.03
C VAL A 38 1.61 16.67 1.74
N ARG A 39 1.31 17.56 2.66
CA ARG A 39 2.27 18.10 3.62
C ARG A 39 1.54 18.38 4.93
N PHE A 40 1.54 17.42 5.82
CA PHE A 40 0.85 17.48 7.10
C PHE A 40 1.83 17.24 8.24
N ASP A 41 1.82 18.08 9.26
CA ASP A 41 2.80 18.11 10.35
C ASP A 41 2.07 18.32 11.68
N PHE A 42 2.15 17.36 12.61
CA PHE A 42 1.43 17.41 13.85
C PHE A 42 2.24 16.80 15.02
N ASN A 43 1.82 17.09 16.26
CA ASN A 43 2.41 16.50 17.45
C ASN A 43 1.61 15.25 17.86
N ILE A 44 2.26 14.09 17.94
CA ILE A 44 1.62 12.80 18.21
C ILE A 44 0.97 12.71 19.59
N ILE A 45 1.40 13.57 20.56
CA ILE A 45 0.86 13.55 21.93
C ILE A 45 -0.61 13.99 21.96
N HIS A 46 -1.05 14.83 21.01
CA HIS A 46 -2.42 15.35 20.95
C HIS A 46 -3.42 14.35 20.36
N TYR A 47 -2.93 13.23 19.84
CA TYR A 47 -3.72 12.22 19.17
C TYR A 47 -3.53 10.85 19.83
N ASN A 48 -4.40 9.90 19.52
CA ASN A 48 -4.31 8.56 20.11
C ASN A 48 -3.18 7.72 19.47
N LEU A 49 -1.94 8.25 19.54
CA LEU A 49 -0.71 7.64 19.00
C LEU A 49 0.34 7.46 20.11
N ALA A 50 -0.12 7.14 21.31
CA ALA A 50 0.72 7.11 22.53
C ALA A 50 1.75 5.97 22.54
N GLY A 51 1.51 4.86 21.87
CA GLY A 51 2.40 3.70 21.85
C GLY A 51 2.33 2.88 20.56
N PRO A 52 3.26 1.95 20.38
CA PRO A 52 3.21 1.00 19.28
C PRO A 52 1.87 0.26 19.20
N GLY A 53 1.38 0.02 17.99
CA GLY A 53 0.08 -0.61 17.75
C GLY A 53 -1.11 0.35 17.77
N SER A 54 -0.92 1.64 18.11
CA SER A 54 -1.98 2.64 18.08
C SER A 54 -2.16 3.23 16.68
N SER A 55 -3.41 3.57 16.34
CA SER A 55 -3.76 4.23 15.09
C SER A 55 -4.64 5.45 15.30
N HIS A 56 -4.53 6.42 14.41
CA HIS A 56 -5.40 7.59 14.36
C HIS A 56 -5.77 7.94 12.94
N GLN A 57 -7.02 8.38 12.73
CA GLN A 57 -7.50 8.78 11.40
C GLN A 57 -7.88 10.25 11.38
N PHE A 58 -7.39 10.94 10.36
CA PHE A 58 -7.63 12.35 10.10
C PHE A 58 -8.60 12.52 8.93
N SER A 59 -9.39 13.59 8.97
CA SER A 59 -10.20 14.01 7.83
C SER A 59 -9.35 14.72 6.77
N VAL A 60 -9.92 14.93 5.58
CA VAL A 60 -9.26 15.70 4.50
C VAL A 60 -8.94 17.12 4.92
N ASP A 61 -9.85 17.76 5.66
CA ASP A 61 -9.70 19.15 6.11
C ASP A 61 -8.54 19.31 7.12
N GLU A 62 -8.23 18.24 7.88
CA GLU A 62 -7.16 18.24 8.87
C GLU A 62 -5.79 17.92 8.28
N SER A 63 -5.74 16.89 7.43
CA SER A 63 -4.48 16.28 7.00
C SER A 63 -4.20 16.40 5.51
N GLY A 64 -5.18 16.78 4.70
CA GLY A 64 -5.11 16.58 3.26
C GLY A 64 -5.27 15.10 2.89
N GLY A 65 -4.56 14.64 1.86
CA GLY A 65 -4.81 13.34 1.25
C GLY A 65 -6.01 13.40 0.30
N TYR A 66 -6.28 12.30 -0.39
CA TYR A 66 -7.43 12.26 -1.29
C TYR A 66 -8.75 12.10 -0.51
N ARG A 67 -8.75 11.28 0.55
CA ARG A 67 -9.91 11.05 1.44
C ARG A 67 -9.58 11.20 2.93
N GLY A 68 -8.46 11.86 3.27
CA GLY A 68 -7.89 11.93 4.62
C GLY A 68 -6.80 10.89 4.81
N ILE A 69 -6.20 10.84 5.99
CA ILE A 69 -5.04 10.01 6.27
C ILE A 69 -5.28 9.17 7.53
N ILE A 70 -4.94 7.87 7.46
CA ILE A 70 -4.75 7.02 8.64
C ILE A 70 -3.26 6.97 8.95
N VAL A 71 -2.91 7.16 10.21
CA VAL A 71 -1.55 6.99 10.74
C VAL A 71 -1.55 5.84 11.71
N HIS A 72 -0.63 4.90 11.51
CA HIS A 72 -0.37 3.77 12.41
C HIS A 72 1.03 3.88 13.00
N ARG A 73 1.17 3.67 14.32
CA ARG A 73 2.46 3.64 14.99
C ARG A 73 2.98 2.22 15.11
N LEU A 74 4.01 1.87 14.32
CA LEU A 74 4.61 0.54 14.28
C LEU A 74 5.52 0.27 15.51
N SER A 75 6.37 1.25 15.83
CA SER A 75 7.33 1.16 16.93
C SER A 75 7.42 2.48 17.68
N MET A 76 8.42 2.63 18.54
CA MET A 76 8.63 3.90 19.27
C MET A 76 8.89 5.07 18.32
N ASP A 77 9.58 4.81 17.20
CA ASP A 77 10.06 5.85 16.27
C ASP A 77 9.58 5.64 14.82
N GLU A 78 8.81 4.58 14.56
CA GLU A 78 8.36 4.22 13.22
C GLU A 78 6.85 4.34 13.09
N PHE A 79 6.43 5.01 12.00
CA PHE A 79 5.03 5.27 11.68
C PHE A 79 4.76 4.93 10.22
N ARG A 80 3.53 4.51 9.94
CA ARG A 80 2.97 4.36 8.60
C ARG A 80 1.83 5.34 8.41
N ALA A 81 1.68 5.83 7.21
CA ALA A 81 0.60 6.75 6.86
C ALA A 81 -0.03 6.35 5.52
N PHE A 82 -1.34 6.22 5.49
CA PHE A 82 -2.08 5.76 4.32
C PHE A 82 -3.22 6.71 3.99
N ASP A 83 -3.50 6.90 2.69
CA ASP A 83 -4.74 7.55 2.27
C ASP A 83 -5.94 6.69 2.67
N ARG A 84 -7.01 7.36 3.08
CA ARG A 84 -8.25 6.70 3.45
C ARG A 84 -9.13 6.35 2.24
N ALA A 85 -8.74 6.75 1.03
CA ALA A 85 -9.45 6.34 -0.17
C ALA A 85 -9.35 4.82 -0.36
N CYS A 86 -10.50 4.17 -0.55
CA CYS A 86 -10.50 2.74 -0.87
C CYS A 86 -10.01 2.51 -2.30
N PRO A 87 -9.05 1.62 -2.53
CA PRO A 87 -8.60 1.30 -3.88
C PRO A 87 -9.69 0.68 -4.78
N CYS A 88 -10.78 0.12 -4.23
CA CYS A 88 -11.91 -0.39 -5.01
C CYS A 88 -12.70 0.73 -5.67
N ASP A 89 -13.00 1.81 -4.92
CA ASP A 89 -13.73 2.99 -5.39
C ASP A 89 -13.23 4.24 -4.66
N PRO A 90 -12.11 4.84 -5.11
CA PRO A 90 -11.50 5.96 -4.43
C PRO A 90 -12.38 7.20 -4.35
N HIS A 91 -13.33 7.34 -5.28
CA HIS A 91 -14.17 8.53 -5.36
C HIS A 91 -15.30 8.53 -4.33
N ASN A 92 -15.86 7.38 -4.00
CA ASN A 92 -17.05 7.27 -3.15
C ASN A 92 -16.75 6.64 -1.80
N CYS A 93 -15.77 5.74 -1.72
CA CYS A 93 -15.51 4.92 -0.55
C CYS A 93 -14.24 5.33 0.20
N LYS A 94 -14.28 5.20 1.50
CA LYS A 94 -13.12 5.46 2.37
C LYS A 94 -13.02 4.41 3.45
N VAL A 95 -11.82 3.99 3.72
CA VAL A 95 -11.50 3.07 4.81
C VAL A 95 -11.52 3.80 6.17
N SER A 96 -11.81 3.03 7.20
CA SER A 96 -11.77 3.49 8.58
C SER A 96 -11.08 2.45 9.45
N ILE A 97 -10.42 2.92 10.51
CA ILE A 97 -9.79 2.02 11.49
C ILE A 97 -10.88 1.12 12.08
N ASP A 98 -10.58 -0.17 12.15
CA ASP A 98 -11.45 -1.15 12.79
C ASP A 98 -11.57 -0.82 14.29
N PRO A 99 -12.80 -0.71 14.84
CA PRO A 99 -13.00 -0.31 16.23
C PRO A 99 -12.46 -1.34 17.24
N ASP A 100 -12.40 -2.60 16.87
CA ASP A 100 -11.97 -3.71 17.73
C ASP A 100 -10.49 -4.05 17.53
N ASN A 101 -9.89 -3.65 16.38
CA ASN A 101 -8.50 -3.93 16.08
C ASN A 101 -7.80 -2.78 15.35
N GLN A 102 -7.05 -1.97 16.05
CA GLN A 102 -6.33 -0.81 15.51
C GLN A 102 -5.22 -1.13 14.50
N LEU A 103 -4.91 -2.41 14.28
CA LEU A 103 -4.00 -2.86 13.22
C LEU A 103 -4.69 -2.99 11.87
N LEU A 104 -6.02 -2.92 11.84
CA LEU A 104 -6.81 -3.11 10.64
C LEU A 104 -7.58 -1.84 10.26
N ALA A 105 -7.80 -1.68 8.97
CA ALA A 105 -8.74 -0.72 8.42
C ALA A 105 -9.72 -1.43 7.51
N THR A 106 -10.99 -1.08 7.59
CA THR A 106 -12.09 -1.72 6.83
C THR A 106 -12.76 -0.72 5.91
N ASP A 107 -13.21 -1.21 4.76
CA ASP A 107 -14.05 -0.44 3.84
C ASP A 107 -15.48 -0.97 3.85
N PRO A 108 -16.47 -0.14 4.19
CA PRO A 108 -17.87 -0.55 4.21
C PRO A 108 -18.49 -0.75 2.82
N CYS A 109 -17.83 -0.32 1.74
CA CYS A 109 -18.35 -0.43 0.38
C CYS A 109 -18.05 -1.78 -0.28
N CYS A 110 -16.81 -2.24 -0.18
CA CYS A 110 -16.36 -3.49 -0.80
C CYS A 110 -15.91 -4.55 0.24
N GLU A 111 -16.19 -4.30 1.51
CA GLU A 111 -15.86 -5.20 2.63
C GLU A 111 -14.38 -5.61 2.70
N SER A 112 -13.51 -4.85 2.03
CA SER A 112 -12.07 -5.12 2.06
C SER A 112 -11.46 -4.69 3.39
N VAL A 113 -10.53 -5.51 3.87
CA VAL A 113 -9.78 -5.31 5.10
C VAL A 113 -8.31 -5.12 4.76
N PHE A 114 -7.70 -4.09 5.32
CA PHE A 114 -6.31 -3.72 5.10
C PHE A 114 -5.51 -3.77 6.38
N LEU A 115 -4.26 -4.25 6.29
CA LEU A 115 -3.32 -4.26 7.40
C LEU A 115 -2.56 -2.93 7.47
N LEU A 116 -2.64 -2.21 8.59
CA LEU A 116 -2.01 -0.89 8.76
C LEU A 116 -0.50 -0.95 9.02
N ILE A 117 0.11 -2.14 9.02
CA ILE A 117 1.57 -2.30 9.08
C ILE A 117 2.23 -1.95 7.74
N ASP A 118 1.59 -2.28 6.63
CA ASP A 118 2.13 -2.14 5.27
C ASP A 118 1.09 -1.77 4.21
N GLY A 119 -0.17 -1.58 4.60
CA GLY A 119 -1.28 -1.25 3.71
C GLY A 119 -1.82 -2.41 2.89
N THR A 120 -1.32 -3.64 3.07
CA THR A 120 -1.72 -4.80 2.26
C THR A 120 -3.15 -5.26 2.55
N ILE A 121 -3.74 -5.94 1.56
CA ILE A 121 -5.09 -6.51 1.65
C ILE A 121 -5.03 -7.79 2.47
N VAL A 122 -5.88 -7.90 3.49
CA VAL A 122 -6.06 -9.10 4.29
C VAL A 122 -7.26 -9.90 3.80
N GLU A 123 -8.33 -9.19 3.42
CA GLU A 123 -9.61 -9.79 2.99
C GLU A 123 -10.35 -8.82 2.05
N GLY A 124 -11.27 -9.36 1.23
CA GLY A 124 -12.15 -8.60 0.35
C GLY A 124 -11.67 -8.47 -1.09
N ASP A 125 -12.37 -7.62 -1.87
CA ASP A 125 -12.23 -7.56 -3.32
C ASP A 125 -11.21 -6.51 -3.82
N ALA A 126 -10.57 -5.75 -2.93
CA ALA A 126 -9.53 -4.81 -3.31
C ALA A 126 -8.37 -5.51 -4.06
N GLN A 127 -7.84 -4.88 -5.09
CA GLN A 127 -6.73 -5.42 -5.89
C GLN A 127 -5.42 -4.66 -5.68
N PHE A 128 -5.48 -3.54 -4.98
CA PHE A 128 -4.33 -2.69 -4.66
C PHE A 128 -4.28 -2.45 -3.16
N PRO A 129 -3.07 -2.37 -2.58
CA PRO A 129 -2.90 -1.95 -1.19
C PRO A 129 -3.38 -0.50 -0.99
N LEU A 130 -3.46 -0.05 0.24
CA LEU A 130 -3.68 1.37 0.53
C LEU A 130 -2.53 2.20 -0.05
N ARG A 131 -2.84 3.42 -0.54
CA ARG A 131 -1.78 4.35 -0.98
C ARG A 131 -1.03 4.87 0.25
N GLU A 132 0.27 4.59 0.29
CA GLU A 132 1.14 4.99 1.37
C GLU A 132 1.72 6.39 1.13
N TYR A 133 1.92 7.14 2.21
CA TYR A 133 2.64 8.40 2.30
C TYR A 133 3.90 8.25 3.14
N GLN A 134 4.89 9.08 2.90
CA GLN A 134 6.10 9.09 3.70
C GLN A 134 5.83 9.69 5.09
N ALA A 135 6.16 8.96 6.15
CA ALA A 135 6.06 9.40 7.53
C ALA A 135 7.45 9.63 8.12
N THR A 136 7.73 10.83 8.61
CA THR A 136 9.02 11.19 9.21
C THR A 136 8.79 11.70 10.63
N PHE A 137 9.29 10.96 11.62
CA PHE A 137 9.13 11.28 13.03
C PHE A 137 10.39 11.97 13.60
N ASN A 138 10.17 13.00 14.41
CA ASN A 138 11.20 13.67 15.20
C ASN A 138 10.94 13.43 16.69
N PRO A 139 11.68 12.52 17.35
CA PRO A 139 11.45 12.17 18.75
C PRO A 139 11.77 13.31 19.74
N ALA A 140 12.67 14.23 19.37
CA ALA A 140 13.00 15.36 20.24
C ALA A 140 11.85 16.36 20.41
N THR A 141 10.96 16.43 19.42
CA THR A 141 9.82 17.36 19.41
C THR A 141 8.46 16.66 19.42
N ASN A 142 8.44 15.32 19.38
CA ASN A 142 7.24 14.49 19.20
C ASN A 142 6.41 14.87 17.95
N ARG A 143 7.08 15.38 16.93
CA ARG A 143 6.40 15.77 15.69
C ARG A 143 6.53 14.71 14.62
N LEU A 144 5.40 14.38 14.02
CA LEU A 144 5.32 13.52 12.83
C LEU A 144 4.98 14.39 11.63
N ARG A 145 5.74 14.22 10.55
CA ARG A 145 5.50 14.85 9.26
C ARG A 145 5.13 13.80 8.24
N ILE A 146 4.01 14.04 7.54
CA ILE A 146 3.52 13.22 6.43
C ILE A 146 3.72 13.99 5.13
N THR A 147 4.34 13.36 4.15
CA THR A 147 4.60 13.92 2.81
C THR A 147 4.49 12.83 1.74
N ASN A 148 4.54 13.23 0.48
CA ASN A 148 4.71 12.34 -0.67
C ASN A 148 5.79 12.86 -1.61
#